data_5b1157713f98fde50cabafd808c2ee15
#
_entry.id   5b1157713f98fde50cabafd808c2ee15
#
_cell.length_a   1.000
_cell.length_b   1.000
_cell.length_c   1.000
_cell.angle_alpha   90.00
_cell.angle_beta   90.00
_cell.angle_gamma   90.00
#
_symmetry.space_group_name_H-M   'P 1'
#
loop_
_entity.id
_entity.type
_entity.pdbx_description
1 polymer ?
#
loop_
_entity_poly.entity_id
_entity_poly.type
_entity_poly.pdbx_seq_one_letter_code
_entity_poly.pdbx_strand_id
1 'polypeptide(L)'
;KVVNFGSVMNELFEQKGRKLHRDHMRRQDIGLQSRVQLQAARRIKRMAMKEPLIVDTHMFVRTTDGLWPGTPQKVLEELSPDAIILIEAKPEEIAKRRRQDTTRERETNAPEDATADLEWSRYMASANAVIAGIPIKIVNNNEGGQEKAALDLLRIVEKTNTVDHP
;
A
#
# COMPACT_ATOMS: atom_id res chain seq x y z
N LYS A 1 12.19 -7.63 6.08
CA LYS A 1 12.58 -6.26 5.67
C LYS A 1 11.39 -5.51 5.14
N VAL A 2 11.28 -4.19 5.42
CA VAL A 2 10.22 -3.33 4.91
C VAL A 2 10.68 -2.60 3.65
N VAL A 3 9.84 -2.60 2.61
CA VAL A 3 10.07 -1.88 1.34
C VAL A 3 8.85 -1.02 1.04
N ASN A 4 9.05 0.28 0.85
CA ASN A 4 7.97 1.18 0.45
C ASN A 4 7.84 1.20 -1.08
N PHE A 5 6.71 0.77 -1.59
CA PHE A 5 6.42 0.65 -3.03
C PHE A 5 6.53 2.01 -3.76
N GLY A 6 5.99 3.07 -3.14
CA GLY A 6 6.06 4.42 -3.69
C GLY A 6 7.49 4.95 -3.80
N SER A 7 8.38 4.59 -2.87
CA SER A 7 9.80 4.96 -2.94
C SER A 7 10.49 4.26 -4.11
N VAL A 8 10.21 2.97 -4.33
CA VAL A 8 10.75 2.24 -5.48
C VAL A 8 10.26 2.84 -6.81
N MET A 9 8.98 3.24 -6.88
CA MET A 9 8.47 3.95 -8.05
C MET A 9 9.20 5.28 -8.27
N ASN A 10 9.43 6.05 -7.21
CA ASN A 10 10.11 7.35 -7.31
C ASN A 10 11.54 7.20 -7.86
N GLU A 11 12.30 6.24 -7.33
CA GLU A 11 13.64 5.91 -7.86
C GLU A 11 13.62 5.56 -9.35
N LEU A 12 12.60 4.83 -9.81
CA LEU A 12 12.43 4.48 -11.23
C LEU A 12 12.08 5.70 -12.11
N PHE A 13 11.33 6.67 -11.58
CA PHE A 13 11.08 7.94 -12.26
C PHE A 13 12.36 8.77 -12.36
N GLU A 14 13.15 8.86 -11.28
CA GLU A 14 14.41 9.59 -11.25
C GLU A 14 15.43 9.03 -12.25
N GLN A 15 15.55 7.71 -12.36
CA GLN A 15 16.40 7.03 -13.34
C GLN A 15 16.01 7.37 -14.79
N LYS A 16 14.76 7.77 -15.03
CA LYS A 16 14.27 8.26 -16.34
C LYS A 16 14.42 9.79 -16.52
N GLY A 17 15.21 10.44 -15.65
CA GLY A 17 15.43 11.89 -15.71
C GLY A 17 14.26 12.74 -15.20
N ARG A 18 13.29 12.15 -14.51
CA ARG A 18 12.11 12.82 -13.96
C ARG A 18 12.18 12.84 -12.44
N LYS A 19 12.71 13.90 -11.84
CA LYS A 19 12.55 14.18 -10.40
C LYS A 19 11.11 14.64 -10.16
N LEU A 20 10.28 13.74 -9.63
CA LEU A 20 8.88 14.03 -9.31
C LEU A 20 8.66 13.90 -7.79
N HIS A 21 8.04 14.93 -7.20
CA HIS A 21 7.50 14.79 -5.85
C HIS A 21 6.37 13.73 -5.85
N ARG A 22 6.18 13.01 -4.73
CA ARG A 22 5.17 11.92 -4.63
C ARG A 22 3.76 12.36 -5.05
N ASP A 23 3.37 13.59 -4.73
CA ASP A 23 2.05 14.11 -5.10
C ASP A 23 1.95 14.44 -6.60
N HIS A 24 3.05 14.77 -7.26
CA HIS A 24 3.09 14.93 -8.72
C HIS A 24 3.05 13.60 -9.48
N MET A 25 3.47 12.49 -8.86
CA MET A 25 3.34 11.17 -9.49
C MET A 25 1.88 10.80 -9.73
N ARG A 26 0.97 11.18 -8.84
CA ARG A 26 -0.47 10.91 -8.95
C ARG A 26 -1.16 11.67 -10.08
N ARG A 27 -0.53 12.74 -10.57
CA ARG A 27 -1.01 13.59 -11.69
C ARG A 27 -0.36 13.22 -13.03
N GLN A 28 0.46 12.16 -13.08
CA GLN A 28 1.06 11.69 -14.32
C GLN A 28 0.06 10.88 -15.16
N ASP A 29 0.34 10.78 -16.45
CA ASP A 29 -0.39 9.90 -17.36
C ASP A 29 -0.54 8.48 -16.80
N ILE A 30 -1.75 7.94 -16.82
CA ILE A 30 -2.12 6.64 -16.25
C ILE A 30 -1.28 5.52 -16.86
N GLY A 31 -1.02 5.59 -18.18
CA GLY A 31 -0.20 4.60 -18.88
C GLY A 31 1.25 4.59 -18.39
N LEU A 32 1.80 5.77 -18.07
CA LEU A 32 3.13 5.87 -17.49
C LEU A 32 3.14 5.34 -16.05
N GLN A 33 2.15 5.70 -15.24
CA GLN A 33 2.00 5.18 -13.88
C GLN A 33 1.92 3.66 -13.86
N SER A 34 1.08 3.04 -14.68
CA SER A 34 0.92 1.59 -14.79
C SER A 34 2.22 0.89 -15.17
N ARG A 35 2.99 1.46 -16.12
CA ARG A 35 4.30 0.90 -16.50
C ARG A 35 5.31 0.97 -15.36
N VAL A 36 5.34 2.06 -14.61
CA VAL A 36 6.26 2.23 -13.49
C VAL A 36 5.85 1.36 -12.31
N GLN A 37 4.55 1.23 -12.02
CA GLN A 37 4.04 0.29 -11.02
C GLN A 37 4.50 -1.14 -11.32
N LEU A 38 4.36 -1.63 -12.56
CA LEU A 38 4.79 -2.96 -12.94
C LEU A 38 6.31 -3.14 -12.84
N GLN A 39 7.10 -2.13 -13.20
CA GLN A 39 8.56 -2.16 -13.03
C GLN A 39 8.97 -2.20 -11.56
N ALA A 40 8.27 -1.45 -10.69
CA ALA A 40 8.48 -1.47 -9.25
C ALA A 40 8.16 -2.85 -8.67
N ALA A 41 7.04 -3.46 -9.06
CA ALA A 41 6.67 -4.81 -8.65
C ALA A 41 7.74 -5.84 -9.01
N ARG A 42 8.23 -5.82 -10.24
CA ARG A 42 9.32 -6.69 -10.71
C ARG A 42 10.62 -6.51 -9.91
N ARG A 43 10.96 -5.27 -9.58
CA ARG A 43 12.13 -4.98 -8.75
C ARG A 43 11.96 -5.52 -7.34
N ILE A 44 10.79 -5.32 -6.72
CA ILE A 44 10.46 -5.83 -5.38
C ILE A 44 10.44 -7.37 -5.38
N LYS A 45 9.85 -8.01 -6.40
CA LYS A 45 9.88 -9.47 -6.53
C LYS A 45 11.30 -10.03 -6.51
N ARG A 46 12.24 -9.42 -7.26
CA ARG A 46 13.65 -9.81 -7.23
C ARG A 46 14.31 -9.64 -5.86
N MET A 47 13.86 -8.66 -5.07
CA MET A 47 14.34 -8.50 -3.68
C MET A 47 13.76 -9.59 -2.78
N ALA A 48 12.47 -9.92 -2.95
CA ALA A 48 11.77 -10.97 -2.19
C ALA A 48 12.38 -12.36 -2.40
N MET A 49 13.00 -12.62 -3.54
CA MET A 49 13.76 -13.87 -3.79
C MET A 49 14.99 -14.05 -2.88
N LYS A 50 15.46 -12.98 -2.22
CA LYS A 50 16.66 -13.01 -1.37
C LYS A 50 16.32 -13.02 0.11
N GLU A 51 15.22 -12.42 0.52
CA GLU A 51 14.79 -12.28 1.90
C GLU A 51 13.28 -11.99 1.97
N PRO A 52 12.56 -12.42 3.01
CA PRO A 52 11.16 -12.06 3.21
C PRO A 52 10.97 -10.54 3.28
N LEU A 53 9.93 -10.04 2.61
CA LEU A 53 9.63 -8.61 2.56
C LEU A 53 8.22 -8.30 3.10
N ILE A 54 8.11 -7.15 3.75
CA ILE A 54 6.84 -6.44 3.95
C ILE A 54 6.83 -5.30 2.94
N VAL A 55 5.83 -5.29 2.06
CA VAL A 55 5.68 -4.22 1.06
C VAL A 55 4.65 -3.21 1.56
N ASP A 56 5.13 -2.02 1.97
CA ASP A 56 4.26 -0.90 2.34
C ASP A 56 3.73 -0.22 1.07
N THR A 57 2.43 -0.29 0.87
CA THR A 57 1.73 0.25 -0.30
C THR A 57 0.32 0.72 0.05
N HIS A 58 -0.37 1.31 -0.90
CA HIS A 58 -1.77 1.71 -0.78
C HIS A 58 -2.64 0.77 -1.62
N MET A 59 -3.84 0.45 -1.14
CA MET A 59 -4.82 -0.30 -1.94
C MET A 59 -5.33 0.52 -3.12
N PHE A 60 -5.47 1.83 -2.93
CA PHE A 60 -5.80 2.78 -4.00
C PHE A 60 -5.14 4.14 -3.78
N VAL A 61 -5.11 4.95 -4.81
CA VAL A 61 -4.73 6.37 -4.77
C VAL A 61 -5.82 7.21 -5.43
N ARG A 62 -6.09 8.39 -4.90
CA ARG A 62 -6.98 9.37 -5.53
C ARG A 62 -6.24 10.05 -6.66
N THR A 63 -6.88 10.12 -7.82
CA THR A 63 -6.37 10.79 -9.02
C THR A 63 -7.45 11.72 -9.56
N THR A 64 -7.15 12.53 -10.55
CA THR A 64 -8.13 13.37 -11.27
C THR A 64 -9.24 12.54 -11.92
N ASP A 65 -8.94 11.30 -12.29
CA ASP A 65 -9.86 10.38 -12.98
C ASP A 65 -10.58 9.42 -12.02
N GLY A 66 -10.47 9.66 -10.69
CA GLY A 66 -11.10 8.87 -9.66
C GLY A 66 -10.13 8.02 -8.84
N LEU A 67 -10.63 6.90 -8.28
CA LEU A 67 -9.83 5.99 -7.46
C LEU A 67 -9.04 5.03 -8.35
N TRP A 68 -7.71 5.16 -8.32
CA TRP A 68 -6.83 4.27 -9.08
C TRP A 68 -6.27 3.16 -8.18
N PRO A 69 -6.30 1.87 -8.61
CA PRO A 69 -5.74 0.77 -7.84
C PRO A 69 -4.25 0.96 -7.55
N GLY A 70 -3.85 0.84 -6.29
CA GLY A 70 -2.44 0.85 -5.90
C GLY A 70 -1.71 -0.43 -6.31
N THR A 71 -2.45 -1.55 -6.31
CA THR A 71 -1.98 -2.88 -6.74
C THR A 71 -2.93 -3.47 -7.79
N PRO A 72 -2.91 -2.95 -9.05
CA PRO A 72 -3.68 -3.55 -10.14
C PRO A 72 -3.30 -5.02 -10.36
N GLN A 73 -4.18 -5.81 -11.00
CA GLN A 73 -4.02 -7.25 -11.16
C GLN A 73 -2.61 -7.65 -11.60
N LYS A 74 -2.05 -7.04 -12.64
CA LYS A 74 -0.69 -7.35 -13.13
C LYS A 74 0.41 -7.07 -12.10
N VAL A 75 0.23 -6.07 -11.26
CA VAL A 75 1.15 -5.73 -10.16
C VAL A 75 1.02 -6.78 -9.05
N LEU A 76 -0.20 -7.18 -8.71
CA LEU A 76 -0.49 -8.20 -7.72
C LEU A 76 0.11 -9.56 -8.13
N GLU A 77 -0.10 -9.98 -9.37
CA GLU A 77 0.47 -11.19 -9.95
C GLU A 77 2.01 -11.19 -9.91
N GLU A 78 2.62 -10.07 -10.27
CA GLU A 78 4.07 -9.93 -10.25
C GLU A 78 4.65 -9.94 -8.83
N LEU A 79 3.99 -9.28 -7.87
CA LEU A 79 4.40 -9.29 -6.46
C LEU A 79 4.23 -10.67 -5.84
N SER A 80 3.14 -11.37 -6.18
CA SER A 80 2.78 -12.69 -5.64
C SER A 80 2.88 -12.71 -4.11
N PRO A 81 2.08 -11.90 -3.39
CA PRO A 81 2.15 -11.82 -1.94
C PRO A 81 1.52 -13.04 -1.28
N ASP A 82 1.94 -13.37 -0.07
CA ASP A 82 1.41 -14.48 0.74
C ASP A 82 0.20 -14.05 1.59
N ALA A 83 0.05 -12.76 1.83
CA ALA A 83 -1.06 -12.18 2.58
C ALA A 83 -1.21 -10.68 2.30
N ILE A 84 -2.41 -10.15 2.53
CA ILE A 84 -2.69 -8.72 2.58
C ILE A 84 -2.95 -8.33 4.03
N ILE A 85 -2.27 -7.27 4.49
CA ILE A 85 -2.47 -6.74 5.85
C ILE A 85 -2.94 -5.30 5.72
N LEU A 86 -4.17 -5.02 6.18
CA LEU A 86 -4.70 -3.67 6.29
C LEU A 86 -4.36 -3.12 7.67
N ILE A 87 -3.67 -1.99 7.72
CA ILE A 87 -3.44 -1.25 8.96
C ILE A 87 -4.46 -0.14 9.02
N GLU A 88 -5.37 -0.21 9.98
CA GLU A 88 -6.50 0.70 10.12
C GLU A 88 -6.44 1.46 11.44
N ALA A 89 -7.15 2.58 11.51
CA ALA A 89 -7.41 3.32 12.73
C ALA A 89 -8.83 3.90 12.67
N LYS A 90 -9.31 4.45 13.78
CA LYS A 90 -10.61 5.14 13.81
C LYS A 90 -10.60 6.33 12.84
N PRO A 91 -11.69 6.58 12.09
CA PRO A 91 -11.76 7.67 11.11
C PRO A 91 -11.36 9.03 11.67
N GLU A 92 -11.77 9.34 12.92
CA GLU A 92 -11.46 10.59 13.60
C GLU A 92 -9.95 10.74 13.85
N GLU A 93 -9.29 9.63 14.20
CA GLU A 93 -7.84 9.61 14.43
C GLU A 93 -7.07 9.75 13.10
N ILE A 94 -7.56 9.11 12.04
CA ILE A 94 -6.99 9.28 10.69
C ILE A 94 -7.11 10.74 10.26
N ALA A 95 -8.30 11.33 10.40
CA ALA A 95 -8.54 12.74 10.07
C ALA A 95 -7.66 13.68 10.90
N LYS A 96 -7.50 13.41 12.20
CA LYS A 96 -6.59 14.16 13.09
C LYS A 96 -5.14 14.10 12.59
N ARG A 97 -4.63 12.90 12.33
CA ARG A 97 -3.26 12.67 11.81
C ARG A 97 -3.04 13.35 10.46
N ARG A 98 -4.03 13.31 9.56
CA ARG A 98 -3.98 13.97 8.25
C ARG A 98 -3.87 15.49 8.38
N ARG A 99 -4.60 16.12 9.30
CA ARG A 99 -4.51 17.57 9.54
C ARG A 99 -3.16 17.99 10.14
N GLN A 100 -2.52 17.13 10.90
CA GLN A 100 -1.21 17.39 11.52
C GLN A 100 -0.03 17.14 10.56
N ASP A 101 -0.24 16.39 9.48
CA ASP A 101 0.81 16.06 8.51
C ASP A 101 0.95 17.18 7.48
N THR A 102 1.93 18.05 7.70
CA THR A 102 2.27 19.17 6.80
C THR A 102 3.13 18.75 5.60
N THR A 103 3.54 17.50 5.52
CA THR A 103 4.43 16.99 4.46
C THR A 103 3.69 16.60 3.19
N ARG A 104 2.35 16.59 3.20
CA ARG A 104 1.50 16.17 2.08
C ARG A 104 0.37 17.15 1.83
N GLU A 105 0.16 17.48 0.56
CA GLU A 105 -1.05 18.15 0.10
C GLU A 105 -2.18 17.12 0.00
N ARG A 106 -3.22 17.25 0.83
CA ARG A 106 -4.41 16.40 0.82
C ARG A 106 -5.65 17.25 0.64
N GLU A 107 -6.47 16.86 -0.32
CA GLU A 107 -7.74 17.54 -0.62
C GLU A 107 -8.84 17.19 0.39
N THR A 108 -8.70 16.09 1.14
CA THR A 108 -9.73 15.53 2.02
C THR A 108 -9.16 15.20 3.40
N ASN A 109 -9.71 15.84 4.44
CA ASN A 109 -9.26 15.70 5.83
C ASN A 109 -10.42 15.49 6.83
N ALA A 110 -11.65 15.26 6.35
CA ALA A 110 -12.80 15.00 7.20
C ALA A 110 -12.86 13.52 7.66
N PRO A 111 -13.49 13.19 8.79
CA PRO A 111 -13.67 11.83 9.25
C PRO A 111 -14.48 10.97 8.26
N GLU A 112 -15.45 11.57 7.58
CA GLU A 112 -16.28 10.92 6.54
C GLU A 112 -15.42 10.45 5.37
N ASP A 113 -14.44 11.25 4.95
CA ASP A 113 -13.47 10.87 3.91
C ASP A 113 -12.60 9.69 4.36
N ALA A 114 -12.19 9.68 5.64
CA ALA A 114 -11.41 8.60 6.21
C ALA A 114 -12.23 7.30 6.29
N THR A 115 -13.52 7.38 6.60
CA THR A 115 -14.46 6.25 6.59
C THR A 115 -14.56 5.66 5.19
N ALA A 116 -14.84 6.50 4.19
CA ALA A 116 -14.92 6.07 2.79
C ALA A 116 -13.59 5.44 2.31
N ASP A 117 -12.45 6.02 2.69
CA ASP A 117 -11.14 5.47 2.33
C ASP A 117 -10.87 4.09 2.95
N LEU A 118 -11.30 3.85 4.19
CA LEU A 118 -11.23 2.53 4.83
C LEU A 118 -12.10 1.50 4.09
N GLU A 119 -13.34 1.86 3.76
CA GLU A 119 -14.25 1.00 3.01
C GLU A 119 -13.68 0.63 1.63
N TRP A 120 -13.23 1.60 0.86
CA TRP A 120 -12.60 1.36 -0.44
C TRP A 120 -11.34 0.51 -0.33
N SER A 121 -10.52 0.73 0.70
CA SER A 121 -9.34 -0.11 0.97
C SER A 121 -9.73 -1.57 1.21
N ARG A 122 -10.79 -1.81 1.99
CA ARG A 122 -11.31 -3.16 2.27
C ARG A 122 -11.88 -3.81 1.02
N TYR A 123 -12.64 -3.09 0.20
CA TYR A 123 -13.19 -3.62 -1.07
C TYR A 123 -12.07 -4.03 -2.03
N MET A 124 -11.07 -3.17 -2.21
CA MET A 124 -9.94 -3.48 -3.09
C MET A 124 -9.05 -4.60 -2.55
N ALA A 125 -8.83 -4.64 -1.24
CA ALA A 125 -8.10 -5.74 -0.62
C ALA A 125 -8.84 -7.07 -0.78
N SER A 126 -10.18 -7.08 -0.62
CA SER A 126 -11.00 -8.28 -0.81
C SER A 126 -10.93 -8.78 -2.25
N ALA A 127 -11.04 -7.88 -3.24
CA ALA A 127 -10.89 -8.25 -4.64
C ALA A 127 -9.51 -8.84 -4.93
N ASN A 128 -8.45 -8.19 -4.44
CA ASN A 128 -7.07 -8.67 -4.61
C ASN A 128 -6.85 -10.03 -3.93
N ALA A 129 -7.39 -10.24 -2.73
CA ALA A 129 -7.28 -11.49 -2.00
C ALA A 129 -7.95 -12.65 -2.74
N VAL A 130 -9.14 -12.41 -3.30
CA VAL A 130 -9.85 -13.41 -4.11
C VAL A 130 -9.04 -13.76 -5.37
N ILE A 131 -8.52 -12.75 -6.08
CA ILE A 131 -7.72 -12.96 -7.30
C ILE A 131 -6.44 -13.75 -7.00
N ALA A 132 -5.77 -13.41 -5.89
CA ALA A 132 -4.48 -14.03 -5.53
C ALA A 132 -4.64 -15.32 -4.71
N GLY A 133 -5.84 -15.64 -4.18
CA GLY A 133 -6.07 -16.81 -3.33
C GLY A 133 -5.39 -16.71 -1.95
N ILE A 134 -5.28 -15.50 -1.39
CA ILE A 134 -4.52 -15.22 -0.16
C ILE A 134 -5.39 -14.60 0.94
N PRO A 135 -5.01 -14.77 2.23
CA PRO A 135 -5.76 -14.20 3.34
C PRO A 135 -5.61 -12.69 3.48
N ILE A 136 -6.65 -12.05 4.05
CA ILE A 136 -6.60 -10.68 4.55
C ILE A 136 -6.53 -10.71 6.06
N LYS A 137 -5.68 -9.84 6.63
CA LYS A 137 -5.61 -9.55 8.06
C LYS A 137 -5.82 -8.06 8.29
N ILE A 138 -6.45 -7.70 9.40
CA ILE A 138 -6.65 -6.31 9.81
C ILE A 138 -5.89 -6.09 11.12
N VAL A 139 -5.05 -5.07 11.16
CA VAL A 139 -4.31 -4.62 12.34
C VAL A 139 -4.77 -3.21 12.70
N ASN A 140 -5.24 -3.03 13.93
CA ASN A 140 -5.70 -1.74 14.41
C ASN A 140 -4.54 -0.93 15.00
N ASN A 141 -4.27 0.24 14.43
CA ASN A 141 -3.26 1.19 14.87
C ASN A 141 -3.92 2.48 15.40
N ASN A 142 -4.73 2.35 16.44
CA ASN A 142 -5.35 3.48 17.12
C ASN A 142 -4.34 4.29 17.95
N GLU A 143 -4.73 5.48 18.38
CA GLU A 143 -3.88 6.37 19.22
C GLU A 143 -3.38 5.62 20.47
N GLY A 144 -2.07 5.69 20.73
CA GLY A 144 -1.41 4.92 21.81
C GLY A 144 -1.24 3.43 21.54
N GLY A 145 -1.73 2.90 20.40
CA GLY A 145 -1.70 1.48 20.06
C GLY A 145 -0.54 1.03 19.15
N GLN A 146 0.43 1.88 18.87
CA GLN A 146 1.50 1.60 17.88
C GLN A 146 2.32 0.35 18.21
N GLU A 147 2.72 0.18 19.48
CA GLU A 147 3.50 -0.99 19.89
C GLU A 147 2.70 -2.29 19.73
N LYS A 148 1.42 -2.26 20.16
CA LYS A 148 0.54 -3.41 19.97
C LYS A 148 0.34 -3.74 18.49
N ALA A 149 0.10 -2.72 17.65
CA ALA A 149 -0.05 -2.91 16.21
C ALA A 149 1.22 -3.49 15.57
N ALA A 150 2.40 -3.04 16.00
CA ALA A 150 3.68 -3.59 15.55
C ALA A 150 3.85 -5.07 15.96
N LEU A 151 3.52 -5.42 17.20
CA LEU A 151 3.57 -6.81 17.66
C LEU A 151 2.56 -7.71 16.93
N ASP A 152 1.35 -7.22 16.69
CA ASP A 152 0.32 -7.96 15.95
C ASP A 152 0.78 -8.19 14.49
N LEU A 153 1.39 -7.18 13.86
CA LEU A 153 2.00 -7.30 12.52
C LEU A 153 3.12 -8.35 12.50
N LEU A 154 4.03 -8.31 13.46
CA LEU A 154 5.13 -9.28 13.55
C LEU A 154 4.61 -10.72 13.68
N ARG A 155 3.61 -10.95 14.56
CA ARG A 155 2.98 -12.28 14.72
C ARG A 155 2.34 -12.80 13.43
N ILE A 156 1.74 -11.90 12.63
CA ILE A 156 1.16 -12.26 11.33
C ILE A 156 2.28 -12.69 10.38
N VAL A 157 3.34 -11.90 10.28
CA VAL A 157 4.49 -12.17 9.39
C VAL A 157 5.18 -13.49 9.76
N GLU A 158 5.41 -13.74 11.05
CA GLU A 158 6.00 -14.98 11.53
C GLU A 158 5.17 -16.21 11.15
N LYS A 159 3.85 -16.14 11.34
CA LYS A 159 2.93 -17.23 10.95
C LYS A 159 2.88 -17.45 9.44
N THR A 160 2.94 -16.39 8.64
CA THR A 160 2.92 -16.49 7.18
C THR A 160 4.20 -17.16 6.66
N ASN A 161 5.36 -16.87 7.28
CA ASN A 161 6.63 -17.47 6.91
C ASN A 161 6.76 -18.96 7.31
N THR A 162 5.91 -19.46 8.23
CA THR A 162 5.95 -20.86 8.70
C THR A 162 4.99 -21.78 7.93
N VAL A 163 4.14 -21.23 7.08
CA VAL A 163 3.29 -22.03 6.20
C VAL A 163 4.09 -22.37 4.95
N ASP A 164 4.60 -23.61 4.90
CA ASP A 164 5.12 -24.17 3.65
C ASP A 164 3.99 -24.15 2.62
N HIS A 165 4.14 -23.33 1.60
CA HIS A 165 3.23 -23.37 0.46
C HIS A 165 3.48 -24.70 -0.29
N PRO A 166 2.44 -25.49 -0.52
CA PRO A 166 2.55 -26.76 -1.26
C PRO A 166 2.99 -26.54 -2.69
#